data_5c37415c54f2e85f4e2468c5bbcb2f9b
#
_entry.id   5c37415c54f2e85f4e2468c5bbcb2f9b
#
_cell.length_a   1.000
_cell.length_b   1.000
_cell.length_c   1.000
_cell.angle_alpha   90.00
_cell.angle_beta   90.00
_cell.angle_gamma   90.00
#
_symmetry.space_group_name_H-M   'P 1'
#
loop_
_entity.id
_entity.type
_entity.pdbx_description
1 polymer ?
#
loop_
_entity_poly.entity_id
_entity_poly.type
_entity_poly.pdbx_seq_one_letter_code
_entity_poly.pdbx_strand_id
1 'polypeptide(L)'
;MSAIENSVQEMRNHSRVEISEVIRVVDRQTGTDLGRLVNISEEGFMLLGSQPLSEDSILQLSLEFESGTNSASPILIGVECLWCHASSDQSQYWAGFYIIDISDADLERVRHLTG
;
A
#
# COMPACT_ATOMS: atom_id res chain seq x y z
N MET A 1 -17.36 2.91 24.53
CA MET A 1 -16.09 2.96 23.85
C MET A 1 -15.07 2.16 24.60
N SER A 2 -14.29 1.49 23.87
CA SER A 2 -13.24 0.70 24.48
C SER A 2 -11.97 1.52 24.59
N ALA A 3 -11.38 1.57 25.77
CA ALA A 3 -10.06 2.21 25.95
C ALA A 3 -9.02 1.49 25.09
N ILE A 4 -9.22 0.21 24.84
CA ILE A 4 -8.30 -0.55 24.02
C ILE A 4 -8.34 -0.06 22.58
N GLU A 5 -9.51 0.21 22.06
CA GLU A 5 -9.61 0.72 20.71
C GLU A 5 -8.93 2.07 20.57
N ASN A 6 -9.13 2.93 21.54
CA ASN A 6 -8.47 4.22 21.51
C ASN A 6 -6.97 4.09 21.60
N SER A 7 -6.49 3.16 22.41
CA SER A 7 -5.05 2.94 22.51
C SER A 7 -4.47 2.47 21.20
N VAL A 8 -5.16 1.58 20.52
CA VAL A 8 -4.68 1.10 19.22
C VAL A 8 -4.64 2.23 18.21
N GLN A 9 -5.66 3.08 18.22
CA GLN A 9 -5.69 4.24 17.32
C GLN A 9 -4.54 5.19 17.63
N GLU A 10 -4.30 5.43 18.90
CA GLU A 10 -3.26 6.38 19.32
C GLU A 10 -1.86 5.86 19.02
N MET A 11 -1.69 4.56 19.02
CA MET A 11 -0.38 3.98 18.72
C MET A 11 -0.03 4.11 17.25
N ARG A 12 -0.98 4.39 16.41
CA ARG A 12 -0.72 4.67 15.01
C ARG A 12 -0.52 6.15 14.84
N ASN A 13 0.70 6.53 14.48
CA ASN A 13 0.98 7.93 14.20
C ASN A 13 0.21 8.42 12.99
N HIS A 14 -0.08 7.51 12.05
CA HIS A 14 -0.74 7.87 10.82
C HIS A 14 -1.81 6.83 10.52
N SER A 15 -3.07 7.27 10.47
CA SER A 15 -4.18 6.41 10.07
C SER A 15 -4.09 6.15 8.58
N ARG A 16 -4.36 4.91 8.19
CA ARG A 16 -4.45 4.58 6.78
C ARG A 16 -5.79 5.04 6.24
N VAL A 17 -5.75 5.59 5.03
CA VAL A 17 -6.91 6.15 4.37
C VAL A 17 -7.34 5.22 3.25
N GLU A 18 -8.63 4.95 3.18
CA GLU A 18 -9.21 4.15 2.11
C GLU A 18 -9.06 4.86 0.79
N ILE A 19 -8.68 4.11 -0.23
CA ILE A 19 -8.45 4.64 -1.56
C ILE A 19 -9.65 4.32 -2.43
N SER A 20 -10.30 5.37 -2.95
CA SER A 20 -11.48 5.20 -3.78
C SER A 20 -11.15 5.10 -5.27
N GLU A 21 -10.04 5.70 -5.70
CA GLU A 21 -9.62 5.56 -7.09
C GLU A 21 -8.77 4.30 -7.25
N VAL A 22 -8.65 3.84 -8.49
CA VAL A 22 -7.90 2.61 -8.73
C VAL A 22 -6.43 2.97 -8.89
N ILE A 23 -5.61 2.41 -8.00
CA ILE A 23 -4.16 2.57 -8.04
C ILE A 23 -3.57 1.16 -8.05
N ARG A 24 -2.84 0.83 -9.12
CA ARG A 24 -2.20 -0.48 -9.25
C ARG A 24 -0.85 -0.46 -8.57
N VAL A 25 -0.50 -1.58 -7.99
CA VAL A 25 0.80 -1.75 -7.33
C VAL A 25 1.62 -2.70 -8.19
N VAL A 26 2.74 -2.21 -8.72
CA VAL A 26 3.52 -2.94 -9.70
C VAL A 26 4.94 -3.14 -9.17
N ASP A 27 5.44 -4.38 -9.33
CA ASP A 27 6.83 -4.70 -8.98
C ASP A 27 7.73 -4.11 -10.07
N ARG A 28 8.62 -3.19 -9.66
CA ARG A 28 9.47 -2.48 -10.63
C ARG A 28 10.53 -3.37 -11.25
N GLN A 29 10.90 -4.45 -10.58
CA GLN A 29 11.94 -5.32 -11.10
C GLN A 29 11.41 -6.27 -12.16
N THR A 30 10.17 -6.70 -12.04
CA THR A 30 9.60 -7.68 -12.96
C THR A 30 8.52 -7.11 -13.86
N GLY A 31 7.96 -5.95 -13.50
CA GLY A 31 6.81 -5.39 -14.21
C GLY A 31 5.51 -6.07 -13.86
N THR A 32 5.51 -6.94 -12.86
CA THR A 32 4.31 -7.69 -12.50
C THR A 32 3.36 -6.80 -11.71
N ASP A 33 2.10 -6.81 -12.10
CA ASP A 33 1.02 -6.14 -11.37
C ASP A 33 0.66 -7.00 -10.18
N LEU A 34 0.95 -6.51 -8.98
CA LEU A 34 0.73 -7.27 -7.75
C LEU A 34 -0.68 -7.12 -7.22
N GLY A 35 -1.38 -6.07 -7.61
CA GLY A 35 -2.73 -5.86 -7.13
C GLY A 35 -3.10 -4.41 -7.03
N ARG A 36 -4.18 -4.17 -6.29
CA ARG A 36 -4.75 -2.84 -6.14
C ARG A 36 -4.48 -2.32 -4.74
N LEU A 37 -4.12 -1.04 -4.66
CA LEU A 37 -3.94 -0.36 -3.38
C LEU A 37 -5.30 -0.21 -2.70
N VAL A 38 -5.38 -0.64 -1.45
CA VAL A 38 -6.63 -0.59 -0.69
C VAL A 38 -6.63 0.60 0.26
N ASN A 39 -5.56 0.76 1.01
CA ASN A 39 -5.41 1.91 1.90
C ASN A 39 -3.95 2.24 2.04
N ILE A 40 -3.65 3.46 2.48
CA ILE A 40 -2.28 3.93 2.56
C ILE A 40 -2.11 4.94 3.68
N SER A 41 -0.92 4.96 4.26
CA SER A 41 -0.44 5.99 5.16
C SER A 41 1.00 6.31 4.82
N GLU A 42 1.60 7.26 5.53
CA GLU A 42 3.01 7.57 5.31
C GLU A 42 3.95 6.44 5.71
N GLU A 43 3.48 5.50 6.51
CA GLU A 43 4.31 4.41 7.01
C GLU A 43 4.13 3.12 6.23
N GLY A 44 2.97 2.93 5.62
CA GLY A 44 2.71 1.69 4.92
C GLY A 44 1.38 1.66 4.23
N PHE A 45 1.11 0.54 3.60
CA PHE A 45 -0.14 0.39 2.86
C PHE A 45 -0.55 -1.07 2.78
N MET A 46 -1.78 -1.27 2.28
CA MET A 46 -2.32 -2.61 2.10
C MET A 46 -2.78 -2.76 0.66
N LEU A 47 -2.54 -3.91 0.08
CA LEU A 47 -3.02 -4.21 -1.27
C LEU A 47 -3.85 -5.48 -1.27
N LEU A 48 -4.65 -5.61 -2.31
CA LEU A 48 -5.42 -6.81 -2.59
C LEU A 48 -5.03 -7.30 -3.98
N GLY A 49 -4.49 -8.50 -4.07
CA GLY A 49 -4.00 -9.04 -5.32
C GLY A 49 -4.42 -10.47 -5.55
N SER A 50 -3.96 -11.05 -6.65
CA SER A 50 -4.36 -12.39 -7.07
C SER A 50 -3.32 -13.45 -6.78
N GLN A 51 -2.15 -13.06 -6.27
CA GLN A 51 -1.05 -14.00 -6.00
C GLN A 51 -0.49 -13.77 -4.62
N PRO A 52 -0.02 -14.84 -3.97
CA PRO A 52 0.60 -14.68 -2.66
C PRO A 52 1.96 -14.00 -2.79
N LEU A 53 2.32 -13.27 -1.75
CA LEU A 53 3.61 -12.60 -1.64
C LEU A 53 4.33 -13.14 -0.41
N SER A 54 5.65 -13.17 -0.49
CA SER A 54 6.46 -13.71 0.62
C SER A 54 6.58 -12.66 1.72
N GLU A 55 6.24 -13.07 2.94
CA GLU A 55 6.47 -12.23 4.10
C GLU A 55 7.96 -12.01 4.28
N ASP A 56 8.29 -10.85 4.82
CA ASP A 56 9.69 -10.42 5.05
C ASP A 56 10.48 -10.15 3.78
N SER A 57 9.83 -10.16 2.62
CA SER A 57 10.53 -9.81 1.39
C SER A 57 10.61 -8.29 1.23
N ILE A 58 11.69 -7.85 0.58
CA ILE A 58 11.92 -6.45 0.26
C ILE A 58 11.62 -6.26 -1.22
N LEU A 59 10.76 -5.31 -1.53
CA LEU A 59 10.32 -5.09 -2.90
C LEU A 59 10.47 -3.63 -3.28
N GLN A 60 10.73 -3.39 -4.58
CA GLN A 60 10.72 -2.06 -5.16
C GLN A 60 9.44 -1.96 -5.98
N LEU A 61 8.56 -1.07 -5.57
CA LEU A 61 7.21 -1.00 -6.13
C LEU A 61 6.95 0.36 -6.75
N SER A 62 6.00 0.38 -7.68
CA SER A 62 5.48 1.64 -8.20
C SER A 62 3.97 1.62 -8.01
N LEU A 63 3.44 2.74 -7.51
CA LEU A 63 2.00 2.94 -7.40
C LEU A 63 1.57 3.69 -8.66
N GLU A 64 0.76 3.05 -9.49
CA GLU A 64 0.41 3.57 -10.80
C GLU A 64 -1.05 3.94 -10.83
N PHE A 65 -1.31 5.18 -11.23
CA PHE A 65 -2.65 5.74 -11.23
C PHE A 65 -3.34 5.41 -12.55
N GLU A 66 -4.50 4.78 -12.47
CA GLU A 66 -5.24 4.37 -13.66
C GLU A 66 -6.16 5.44 -14.18
N SER A 67 -6.53 6.41 -13.37
CA SER A 67 -7.52 7.36 -13.82
C SER A 67 -6.91 8.25 -14.91
N GLY A 68 -7.57 8.28 -16.03
CA GLY A 68 -7.01 8.84 -17.22
C GLY A 68 -6.93 10.35 -17.27
N THR A 69 -7.59 11.05 -16.37
CA THR A 69 -7.56 12.50 -16.38
C THR A 69 -6.30 13.04 -15.76
N ASN A 70 -5.58 12.22 -15.03
CA ASN A 70 -4.40 12.67 -14.32
C ASN A 70 -3.27 11.75 -14.70
N SER A 71 -2.44 12.21 -15.60
CA SER A 71 -1.29 11.45 -16.04
C SER A 71 -0.14 11.59 -15.05
N ALA A 72 -0.44 11.56 -13.78
CA ALA A 72 0.58 11.66 -12.76
C ALA A 72 1.56 10.52 -12.90
N SER A 73 2.84 10.83 -12.73
CA SER A 73 3.85 9.81 -12.76
C SER A 73 3.68 8.88 -11.55
N PRO A 74 4.14 7.65 -11.65
CA PRO A 74 4.01 6.71 -10.53
C PRO A 74 4.74 7.18 -9.29
N ILE A 75 4.25 6.76 -8.14
CA ILE A 75 4.96 6.93 -6.88
C ILE A 75 5.87 5.72 -6.72
N LEU A 76 7.17 5.96 -6.51
CA LEU A 76 8.16 4.89 -6.40
C LEU A 76 8.52 4.68 -4.94
N ILE A 77 8.42 3.44 -4.47
CA ILE A 77 8.68 3.14 -3.05
C ILE A 77 9.40 1.81 -2.90
N GLY A 78 10.25 1.75 -1.88
CA GLY A 78 10.82 0.51 -1.41
C GLY A 78 10.07 0.07 -0.17
N VAL A 79 9.74 -1.21 -0.08
CA VAL A 79 8.87 -1.71 0.98
C VAL A 79 9.32 -3.05 1.50
N GLU A 80 8.87 -3.37 2.70
CA GLU A 80 8.97 -4.71 3.27
C GLU A 80 7.56 -5.27 3.39
N CYS A 81 7.36 -6.50 2.90
CA CYS A 81 6.09 -7.18 3.06
C CYS A 81 6.00 -7.73 4.47
N LEU A 82 5.08 -7.21 5.26
CA LEU A 82 4.95 -7.61 6.65
C LEU A 82 4.12 -8.87 6.82
N TRP A 83 3.08 -9.01 5.99
CA TRP A 83 2.19 -10.16 6.07
C TRP A 83 1.45 -10.32 4.76
N CYS A 84 0.97 -11.53 4.53
CA CYS A 84 0.17 -11.86 3.36
C CYS A 84 -0.80 -12.96 3.75
N HIS A 85 -2.09 -12.74 3.53
CA HIS A 85 -3.14 -13.69 3.91
C HIS A 85 -4.10 -13.88 2.76
N ALA A 86 -4.50 -15.13 2.54
CA ALA A 86 -5.53 -15.43 1.56
C ALA A 86 -6.87 -14.88 2.03
N SER A 87 -7.71 -14.45 1.08
CA SER A 87 -9.08 -14.08 1.38
C SER A 87 -9.87 -15.33 1.80
N SER A 88 -11.07 -15.12 2.34
CA SER A 88 -11.84 -16.25 2.87
C SER A 88 -12.16 -17.30 1.82
N ASP A 89 -12.33 -16.91 0.57
CA ASP A 89 -12.58 -17.87 -0.52
C ASP A 89 -11.30 -18.27 -1.25
N GLN A 90 -10.15 -17.79 -0.78
CA GLN A 90 -8.81 -18.09 -1.30
C GLN A 90 -8.60 -17.70 -2.76
N SER A 91 -9.44 -16.81 -3.29
CA SER A 91 -9.28 -16.32 -4.65
C SER A 91 -8.36 -15.12 -4.74
N GLN A 92 -8.14 -14.44 -3.61
CA GLN A 92 -7.32 -13.24 -3.57
C GLN A 92 -6.45 -13.25 -2.32
N TYR A 93 -5.51 -12.32 -2.28
CA TYR A 93 -4.57 -12.20 -1.17
C TYR A 93 -4.49 -10.77 -0.70
N TRP A 94 -4.60 -10.58 0.61
CA TRP A 94 -4.36 -9.30 1.27
C TRP A 94 -2.91 -9.27 1.68
N ALA A 95 -2.24 -8.15 1.45
CA ALA A 95 -0.85 -8.01 1.86
C ALA A 95 -0.63 -6.63 2.47
N GLY A 96 0.14 -6.59 3.54
CA GLY A 96 0.48 -5.35 4.23
C GLY A 96 1.96 -5.07 4.10
N PHE A 97 2.29 -3.80 3.90
CA PHE A 97 3.65 -3.36 3.62
C PHE A 97 4.05 -2.19 4.50
N TYR A 98 5.32 -2.20 4.87
CA TYR A 98 5.96 -1.09 5.54
C TYR A 98 6.85 -0.37 4.52
N ILE A 99 6.74 0.96 4.45
CA ILE A 99 7.54 1.75 3.53
C ILE A 99 8.91 2.00 4.17
N ILE A 100 9.97 1.55 3.50
CA ILE A 100 11.32 1.69 4.01
C ILE A 100 12.16 2.67 3.20
N ASP A 101 11.71 3.02 2.00
CA ASP A 101 12.47 3.93 1.15
C ASP A 101 11.51 4.67 0.23
N ILE A 102 11.51 5.99 0.33
CA ILE A 102 10.68 6.85 -0.52
C ILE A 102 11.33 8.22 -0.59
N SER A 103 11.27 8.84 -1.76
CA SER A 103 11.80 10.20 -1.91
C SER A 103 10.89 11.20 -1.20
N ASP A 104 11.46 12.36 -0.86
CA ASP A 104 10.67 13.42 -0.23
C ASP A 104 9.52 13.86 -1.12
N ALA A 105 9.76 13.94 -2.42
CA ALA A 105 8.71 14.35 -3.35
C ALA A 105 7.57 13.34 -3.38
N ASP A 106 7.89 12.06 -3.42
CA ASP A 106 6.86 11.03 -3.44
C ASP A 106 6.17 10.89 -2.10
N LEU A 107 6.88 11.11 -1.00
CA LEU A 107 6.25 11.11 0.31
C LEU A 107 5.20 12.22 0.41
N GLU A 108 5.49 13.38 -0.17
CA GLU A 108 4.52 14.46 -0.20
C GLU A 108 3.28 14.06 -0.99
N ARG A 109 3.48 13.32 -2.07
CA ARG A 109 2.35 12.81 -2.87
C ARG A 109 1.51 11.82 -2.07
N VAL A 110 2.15 10.98 -1.27
CA VAL A 110 1.41 10.07 -0.38
C VAL A 110 0.61 10.88 0.62
N ARG A 111 1.19 11.95 1.16
CA ARG A 111 0.46 12.82 2.09
C ARG A 111 -0.80 13.41 1.45
N HIS A 112 -0.71 13.76 0.18
CA HIS A 112 -1.89 14.26 -0.53
C HIS A 112 -2.97 13.19 -0.68
N LEU A 113 -2.58 11.93 -0.85
CA LEU A 113 -3.56 10.85 -0.90
C LEU A 113 -4.24 10.63 0.44
N THR A 114 -3.52 10.86 1.53
CA THR A 114 -4.03 10.57 2.86
C THR A 114 -4.71 11.77 3.52
N GLY A 115 -4.54 12.90 2.98
CA GLY A 115 -5.02 14.09 3.63
C GLY A 115 -5.78 15.04 2.84
#